data_cf412030dd440aa4551b21ce98a9ba18
#
_entry.id   cf412030dd440aa4551b21ce98a9ba18
#
_cell.length_a   1.000
_cell.length_b   1.000
_cell.length_c   1.000
_cell.angle_alpha   90.00
_cell.angle_beta   90.00
_cell.angle_gamma   90.00
#
_symmetry.space_group_name_H-M   'P 1'
#
loop_
_entity.id
_entity.type
_entity.pdbx_description
1 polymer ?
#
loop_
_entity_poly.entity_id
_entity_poly.type
_entity_poly.pdbx_seq_one_letter_code
_entity_poly.pdbx_strand_id
1 'polypeptide(L)'
;MLHARLFREDPNFLTPTVLETVVFVAVAWALRRIPATLISRIRQARGVIGEAEQGYLAVRAAAAESDELGFLEKSFNRMLDEMGSTISTVQREADEVAAFAEQLAAASEELHASSESVSDTAQQLAGGLGQQRTMADAARGESAKAADQAESLRVRAEMMQVDARRLVAAAERGRERVARASQTLRAVGEEVRATAATVLGLSGMSERIGVFAQTIARIARQTHLLALNAAIEAARAEEHGEGFAVVADEVRALAAEAGKSGREVAELVSELRAGIDAAARAMQSGEAKVRDIGDVAAEADGALQELHEGVQLIGDLVNATAEVSRSQAQRLAELAQSLQQVAAISSASSQSADGAAAASGAQIASMSDLTATSQQLAQLAERLRAGIARFSVLRRDQTTEYRVPPPAQPQAAD
;
A
#
# COMPACT_ATOMS: atom_id res chain seq x y z
N MET A 1 -50.23 -54.38 -135.26
CA MET A 1 -51.28 -55.39 -134.99
C MET A 1 -50.71 -56.50 -134.00
N LEU A 2 -49.91 -56.21 -133.05
CA LEU A 2 -49.51 -57.27 -132.15
C LEU A 2 -49.82 -56.98 -130.68
N HIS A 3 -50.39 -55.81 -130.32
CA HIS A 3 -50.70 -55.44 -128.94
C HIS A 3 -52.14 -55.71 -128.47
N ALA A 4 -53.05 -56.25 -129.42
CA ALA A 4 -54.46 -56.48 -129.07
C ALA A 4 -54.81 -57.94 -128.77
N ARG A 5 -53.82 -58.85 -128.59
CA ARG A 5 -54.11 -60.28 -128.25
C ARG A 5 -53.63 -60.78 -126.93
N LEU A 6 -53.14 -59.90 -126.00
CA LEU A 6 -52.65 -60.36 -124.68
C LEU A 6 -53.59 -60.01 -123.49
N PHE A 7 -54.81 -59.51 -123.80
CA PHE A 7 -55.79 -59.28 -122.75
C PHE A 7 -57.10 -60.01 -123.00
N ARG A 8 -57.00 -61.34 -123.03
CA ARG A 8 -58.24 -62.16 -123.01
C ARG A 8 -58.45 -62.70 -121.56
N GLU A 9 -59.37 -62.10 -120.89
CA GLU A 9 -60.29 -62.55 -119.88
C GLU A 9 -59.83 -63.72 -118.96
N ASP A 10 -59.08 -63.40 -117.95
CA ASP A 10 -59.11 -64.21 -116.76
C ASP A 10 -59.21 -63.26 -115.54
N PRO A 11 -60.42 -63.26 -114.88
CA PRO A 11 -60.69 -62.30 -113.76
C PRO A 11 -59.69 -62.50 -112.57
N ASN A 12 -59.02 -63.61 -112.52
CA ASN A 12 -58.01 -63.90 -111.49
C ASN A 12 -56.61 -63.47 -111.83
N PHE A 13 -56.32 -62.91 -113.01
CA PHE A 13 -54.98 -62.44 -113.39
C PHE A 13 -54.64 -61.03 -112.83
N LEU A 14 -55.68 -60.21 -112.62
CA LEU A 14 -55.50 -58.85 -112.10
C LEU A 14 -55.21 -58.82 -110.59
N THR A 15 -55.70 -59.81 -109.82
CA THR A 15 -55.54 -59.86 -108.37
C THR A 15 -54.08 -60.13 -107.91
N PRO A 16 -53.35 -61.08 -108.44
CA PRO A 16 -51.97 -61.29 -108.09
C PRO A 16 -51.01 -60.15 -108.52
N THR A 17 -51.20 -59.58 -109.69
CA THR A 17 -50.37 -58.51 -110.26
C THR A 17 -50.62 -57.18 -109.51
N VAL A 18 -51.84 -56.86 -109.15
CA VAL A 18 -52.16 -55.69 -108.33
C VAL A 18 -51.58 -55.88 -106.93
N LEU A 19 -51.70 -57.04 -106.33
CA LEU A 19 -51.13 -57.34 -104.99
C LEU A 19 -49.60 -57.26 -105.03
N GLU A 20 -48.95 -57.86 -106.05
CA GLU A 20 -47.49 -57.73 -106.20
C GLU A 20 -47.04 -56.31 -106.42
N THR A 21 -47.77 -55.51 -107.17
CA THR A 21 -47.50 -54.09 -107.40
C THR A 21 -47.69 -53.28 -106.12
N VAL A 22 -48.74 -53.54 -105.34
CA VAL A 22 -49.01 -52.89 -104.08
C VAL A 22 -47.93 -53.25 -103.04
N VAL A 23 -47.57 -54.56 -102.95
CA VAL A 23 -46.49 -55.02 -102.08
C VAL A 23 -45.17 -54.39 -102.51
N PHE A 24 -44.84 -54.39 -103.84
CA PHE A 24 -43.62 -53.75 -104.34
C PHE A 24 -43.58 -52.24 -104.02
N VAL A 25 -44.70 -51.54 -104.25
CA VAL A 25 -44.81 -50.11 -103.88
C VAL A 25 -44.70 -49.88 -102.37
N ALA A 26 -45.38 -50.71 -101.59
CA ALA A 26 -45.27 -50.65 -100.09
C ALA A 26 -43.86 -50.94 -99.60
N VAL A 27 -43.21 -51.96 -100.12
CA VAL A 27 -41.78 -52.29 -99.83
C VAL A 27 -40.86 -51.19 -100.30
N ALA A 28 -41.06 -50.70 -101.56
CA ALA A 28 -40.22 -49.58 -102.05
C ALA A 28 -40.44 -48.30 -101.24
N TRP A 29 -41.65 -48.02 -100.81
CA TRP A 29 -41.98 -46.92 -99.90
C TRP A 29 -41.39 -47.11 -98.50
N ALA A 30 -41.52 -48.32 -97.98
CA ALA A 30 -40.91 -48.67 -96.68
C ALA A 30 -39.36 -48.60 -96.74
N LEU A 31 -38.76 -49.20 -97.80
CA LEU A 31 -37.30 -49.15 -98.02
C LEU A 31 -36.79 -47.73 -98.22
N ARG A 32 -37.62 -46.80 -98.71
CA ARG A 32 -37.24 -45.38 -98.87
C ARG A 32 -37.52 -44.56 -97.60
N ARG A 33 -38.55 -44.82 -96.83
CA ARG A 33 -38.92 -44.09 -95.64
C ARG A 33 -38.16 -44.48 -94.39
N ILE A 34 -37.91 -45.76 -94.13
CA ILE A 34 -37.14 -46.26 -92.98
C ILE A 34 -35.76 -45.69 -92.96
N PRO A 35 -34.94 -45.72 -94.04
CA PRO A 35 -33.61 -45.11 -94.06
C PRO A 35 -33.69 -43.59 -93.88
N ALA A 36 -34.66 -42.89 -94.43
CA ALA A 36 -34.76 -41.43 -94.32
C ALA A 36 -35.10 -40.96 -92.91
N THR A 37 -35.95 -41.62 -92.15
CA THR A 37 -36.27 -41.33 -90.74
C THR A 37 -35.10 -41.67 -89.86
N LEU A 38 -34.43 -42.81 -90.07
CA LEU A 38 -33.25 -43.18 -89.29
C LEU A 38 -32.08 -42.21 -89.50
N ILE A 39 -31.80 -41.81 -90.76
CA ILE A 39 -30.78 -40.83 -91.08
C ILE A 39 -31.08 -39.46 -90.46
N SER A 40 -32.38 -39.02 -90.45
CA SER A 40 -32.76 -37.74 -89.83
C SER A 40 -32.55 -37.78 -88.33
N ARG A 41 -32.90 -38.85 -87.61
CA ARG A 41 -32.69 -39.04 -86.19
C ARG A 41 -31.22 -39.10 -85.85
N ILE A 42 -30.38 -39.81 -86.62
CA ILE A 42 -28.94 -39.84 -86.42
C ILE A 42 -28.35 -38.42 -86.59
N ARG A 43 -28.84 -37.63 -87.57
CA ARG A 43 -28.37 -36.22 -87.72
C ARG A 43 -28.75 -35.36 -86.52
N GLN A 44 -30.00 -35.51 -85.99
CA GLN A 44 -30.44 -34.80 -84.80
C GLN A 44 -29.58 -35.19 -83.56
N ALA A 45 -29.40 -36.49 -83.32
CA ALA A 45 -28.56 -36.98 -82.23
C ALA A 45 -27.13 -36.44 -82.35
N ARG A 46 -26.55 -36.44 -83.55
CA ARG A 46 -25.23 -35.84 -83.81
C ARG A 46 -25.23 -34.34 -83.55
N GLY A 47 -26.27 -33.59 -83.85
CA GLY A 47 -26.40 -32.17 -83.55
C GLY A 47 -26.35 -31.93 -82.06
N VAL A 48 -27.19 -32.68 -81.31
CA VAL A 48 -27.22 -32.58 -79.84
C VAL A 48 -25.91 -33.00 -79.18
N ILE A 49 -25.21 -34.04 -79.67
CA ILE A 49 -23.88 -34.42 -79.20
C ILE A 49 -22.90 -33.31 -79.48
N GLY A 50 -22.91 -32.65 -80.64
CA GLY A 50 -22.06 -31.52 -80.98
C GLY A 50 -22.27 -30.29 -80.10
N GLU A 51 -23.52 -30.00 -79.72
CA GLU A 51 -23.84 -28.93 -78.74
C GLU A 51 -23.34 -29.29 -77.33
N ALA A 52 -23.54 -30.56 -76.92
CA ALA A 52 -22.99 -31.04 -75.64
C ALA A 52 -21.47 -30.98 -75.59
N GLU A 53 -20.74 -31.32 -76.68
CA GLU A 53 -19.30 -31.20 -76.81
C GLU A 53 -18.81 -29.76 -76.64
N GLN A 54 -19.62 -28.78 -77.09
CA GLN A 54 -19.38 -27.35 -76.93
C GLN A 54 -19.64 -26.88 -75.43
N GLY A 55 -20.18 -27.80 -74.61
CA GLY A 55 -20.46 -27.50 -73.16
C GLY A 55 -21.91 -27.22 -72.85
N TYR A 56 -22.88 -27.26 -73.84
CA TYR A 56 -24.28 -27.07 -73.58
C TYR A 56 -24.91 -28.35 -73.02
N LEU A 57 -24.88 -28.57 -71.70
CA LEU A 57 -25.39 -29.80 -71.08
C LEU A 57 -26.91 -29.83 -70.89
N ALA A 58 -27.63 -28.72 -71.15
CA ALA A 58 -29.08 -28.63 -71.09
C ALA A 58 -29.77 -29.18 -72.33
N VAL A 59 -29.04 -29.50 -73.42
CA VAL A 59 -29.58 -30.09 -74.62
C VAL A 59 -30.04 -31.52 -74.41
N ARG A 60 -31.10 -31.97 -75.12
CA ARG A 60 -31.62 -33.34 -75.01
C ARG A 60 -31.85 -33.94 -76.34
N ALA A 61 -31.44 -35.18 -76.56
CA ALA A 61 -31.84 -35.98 -77.72
C ALA A 61 -33.35 -36.41 -77.63
N ALA A 62 -34.03 -36.46 -78.78
CA ALA A 62 -35.45 -36.73 -78.84
C ALA A 62 -35.81 -38.22 -78.71
N ALA A 63 -35.64 -38.81 -77.60
CA ALA A 63 -35.81 -40.25 -77.29
C ALA A 63 -37.26 -40.73 -77.33
N ALA A 64 -37.95 -40.59 -78.47
CA ALA A 64 -39.40 -40.84 -78.60
C ALA A 64 -39.75 -42.30 -78.98
N GLU A 65 -38.81 -43.06 -79.50
CA GLU A 65 -39.08 -44.47 -79.96
C GLU A 65 -38.36 -45.49 -79.02
N SER A 66 -38.89 -46.74 -79.05
CA SER A 66 -38.37 -47.83 -78.19
C SER A 66 -37.47 -48.78 -79.02
N ASP A 67 -36.68 -48.21 -79.90
CA ASP A 67 -35.63 -48.89 -80.69
C ASP A 67 -34.24 -48.71 -80.11
N GLU A 68 -33.20 -49.29 -80.64
CA GLU A 68 -31.81 -49.23 -80.22
C GLU A 68 -31.32 -47.78 -80.21
N LEU A 69 -31.76 -46.95 -81.16
CA LEU A 69 -31.42 -45.53 -81.20
C LEU A 69 -32.03 -44.75 -80.03
N GLY A 70 -33.34 -45.00 -79.77
CA GLY A 70 -34.04 -44.42 -78.62
C GLY A 70 -33.42 -44.79 -77.24
N PHE A 71 -32.92 -46.05 -77.13
CA PHE A 71 -32.18 -46.45 -75.94
C PHE A 71 -30.85 -45.68 -75.79
N LEU A 72 -30.18 -45.49 -76.91
CA LEU A 72 -28.90 -44.69 -76.88
C LEU A 72 -29.19 -43.24 -76.59
N GLU A 73 -30.23 -42.63 -77.17
CA GLU A 73 -30.64 -41.26 -76.85
C GLU A 73 -31.02 -41.07 -75.41
N LYS A 74 -31.76 -42.02 -74.75
CA LYS A 74 -32.10 -42.03 -73.34
C LYS A 74 -30.83 -42.12 -72.48
N SER A 75 -29.90 -43.01 -72.82
CA SER A 75 -28.65 -43.22 -72.09
C SER A 75 -27.73 -41.97 -72.16
N PHE A 76 -27.70 -41.32 -73.36
CA PHE A 76 -27.00 -40.07 -73.55
C PHE A 76 -27.62 -38.93 -72.73
N ASN A 77 -28.97 -38.80 -72.77
CA ASN A 77 -29.63 -37.80 -71.90
C ASN A 77 -29.39 -38.01 -70.43
N ARG A 78 -29.35 -39.25 -69.89
CA ARG A 78 -29.01 -39.56 -68.52
C ARG A 78 -27.56 -39.18 -68.22
N MET A 79 -26.61 -39.44 -69.09
CA MET A 79 -25.23 -39.00 -68.99
C MET A 79 -25.14 -37.47 -68.88
N LEU A 80 -25.90 -36.71 -69.70
CA LEU A 80 -25.96 -35.26 -69.62
C LEU A 80 -26.55 -34.74 -68.32
N ASP A 81 -27.57 -35.44 -67.74
CA ASP A 81 -28.14 -35.13 -66.46
C ASP A 81 -27.10 -35.32 -65.34
N GLU A 82 -26.38 -36.43 -65.33
CA GLU A 82 -25.33 -36.72 -64.35
C GLU A 82 -24.14 -35.72 -64.44
N MET A 83 -23.73 -35.42 -65.71
CA MET A 83 -22.67 -34.41 -65.92
C MET A 83 -23.16 -33.02 -65.46
N GLY A 84 -24.40 -32.61 -65.78
CA GLY A 84 -24.97 -31.34 -65.36
C GLY A 84 -25.06 -31.21 -63.81
N SER A 85 -25.50 -32.28 -63.16
CA SER A 85 -25.54 -32.36 -61.69
C SER A 85 -24.15 -32.25 -61.08
N THR A 86 -23.18 -32.98 -61.64
CA THR A 86 -21.78 -32.93 -61.19
C THR A 86 -21.17 -31.51 -61.34
N ILE A 87 -21.39 -30.87 -62.48
CA ILE A 87 -20.90 -29.50 -62.74
C ILE A 87 -21.53 -28.50 -61.77
N SER A 88 -22.88 -28.59 -61.56
CA SER A 88 -23.56 -27.71 -60.59
C SER A 88 -23.05 -27.93 -59.16
N THR A 89 -22.75 -29.16 -58.78
CA THR A 89 -22.15 -29.46 -57.46
C THR A 89 -20.76 -28.86 -57.37
N VAL A 90 -19.88 -29.07 -58.35
CA VAL A 90 -18.52 -28.51 -58.35
C VAL A 90 -18.57 -26.98 -58.32
N GLN A 91 -19.53 -26.35 -59.01
CA GLN A 91 -19.69 -24.90 -58.97
C GLN A 91 -20.04 -24.39 -57.58
N ARG A 92 -21.01 -25.03 -56.92
CA ARG A 92 -21.41 -24.68 -55.54
C ARG A 92 -20.27 -24.89 -54.55
N GLU A 93 -19.55 -26.02 -54.63
CA GLU A 93 -18.41 -26.31 -53.76
C GLU A 93 -17.27 -25.30 -53.95
N ALA A 94 -17.03 -24.88 -55.21
CA ALA A 94 -16.04 -23.83 -55.51
C ALA A 94 -16.47 -22.47 -54.90
N ASP A 95 -17.76 -22.12 -54.97
CA ASP A 95 -18.28 -20.90 -54.32
C ASP A 95 -18.14 -20.95 -52.80
N GLU A 96 -18.44 -22.09 -52.17
CA GLU A 96 -18.24 -22.29 -50.74
C GLU A 96 -16.75 -22.20 -50.33
N VAL A 97 -15.83 -22.83 -51.09
CA VAL A 97 -14.40 -22.73 -50.82
C VAL A 97 -13.89 -21.29 -50.93
N ALA A 98 -14.36 -20.51 -51.92
CA ALA A 98 -14.03 -19.11 -52.04
C ALA A 98 -14.47 -18.30 -50.82
N ALA A 99 -15.74 -18.48 -50.39
CA ALA A 99 -16.25 -17.82 -49.19
C ALA A 99 -15.53 -18.18 -47.92
N PHE A 100 -15.20 -19.46 -47.72
CA PHE A 100 -14.36 -19.92 -46.60
C PHE A 100 -12.97 -19.31 -46.63
N ALA A 101 -12.34 -19.20 -47.79
CA ALA A 101 -11.04 -18.59 -47.95
C ALA A 101 -11.06 -17.10 -47.53
N GLU A 102 -12.08 -16.34 -47.95
CA GLU A 102 -12.24 -14.94 -47.52
C GLU A 102 -12.45 -14.80 -46.02
N GLN A 103 -13.30 -15.66 -45.42
CA GLN A 103 -13.52 -15.67 -43.97
C GLN A 103 -12.24 -16.03 -43.19
N LEU A 104 -11.47 -17.01 -43.68
CA LEU A 104 -10.23 -17.42 -43.05
C LEU A 104 -9.18 -16.31 -43.15
N ALA A 105 -9.10 -15.59 -44.27
CA ALA A 105 -8.20 -14.44 -44.40
C ALA A 105 -8.54 -13.32 -43.39
N ALA A 106 -9.84 -12.95 -43.30
CA ALA A 106 -10.31 -11.95 -42.35
C ALA A 106 -10.04 -12.35 -40.87
N ALA A 107 -10.35 -13.62 -40.53
CA ALA A 107 -10.04 -14.12 -39.17
C ALA A 107 -8.53 -14.12 -38.85
N SER A 108 -7.68 -14.42 -39.88
CA SER A 108 -6.22 -14.39 -39.71
C SER A 108 -5.71 -12.97 -39.48
N GLU A 109 -6.26 -11.97 -40.16
CA GLU A 109 -5.93 -10.55 -39.95
C GLU A 109 -6.33 -10.06 -38.55
N GLU A 110 -7.52 -10.44 -38.07
CA GLU A 110 -7.98 -10.10 -36.72
C GLU A 110 -7.09 -10.74 -35.64
N LEU A 111 -6.75 -12.03 -35.82
CA LEU A 111 -5.85 -12.73 -34.89
C LEU A 111 -4.42 -12.17 -34.94
N HIS A 112 -3.95 -11.71 -36.10
CA HIS A 112 -2.65 -11.04 -36.23
C HIS A 112 -2.63 -9.76 -35.39
N ALA A 113 -3.58 -8.87 -35.54
CA ALA A 113 -3.70 -7.63 -34.77
C ALA A 113 -3.83 -7.90 -33.26
N SER A 114 -4.61 -8.92 -32.88
CA SER A 114 -4.75 -9.35 -31.48
C SER A 114 -3.40 -9.84 -30.91
N SER A 115 -2.63 -10.62 -31.69
CA SER A 115 -1.32 -11.13 -31.27
C SER A 115 -0.27 -10.01 -31.13
N GLU A 116 -0.30 -9.00 -32.00
CA GLU A 116 0.54 -7.79 -31.84
C GLU A 116 0.23 -7.10 -30.52
N SER A 117 -1.07 -6.88 -30.20
CA SER A 117 -1.49 -6.25 -28.96
C SER A 117 -1.06 -7.05 -27.71
N VAL A 118 -1.14 -8.38 -27.77
CA VAL A 118 -0.65 -9.26 -26.68
C VAL A 118 0.87 -9.13 -26.53
N SER A 119 1.63 -9.09 -27.62
CA SER A 119 3.08 -8.92 -27.60
C SER A 119 3.49 -7.59 -26.96
N ASP A 120 2.86 -6.49 -27.36
CA ASP A 120 3.10 -5.16 -26.81
C ASP A 120 2.79 -5.10 -25.32
N THR A 121 1.64 -5.66 -24.93
CA THR A 121 1.22 -5.73 -23.51
C THR A 121 2.21 -6.54 -22.68
N ALA A 122 2.69 -7.67 -23.21
CA ALA A 122 3.67 -8.50 -22.55
C ALA A 122 5.01 -7.76 -22.36
N GLN A 123 5.48 -7.02 -23.36
CA GLN A 123 6.70 -6.21 -23.26
C GLN A 123 6.56 -5.08 -22.22
N GLN A 124 5.43 -4.37 -22.20
CA GLN A 124 5.15 -3.34 -21.19
C GLN A 124 5.12 -3.95 -19.77
N LEU A 125 4.48 -5.11 -19.63
CA LEU A 125 4.43 -5.86 -18.38
C LEU A 125 5.84 -6.25 -17.91
N ALA A 126 6.69 -6.80 -18.78
CA ALA A 126 8.06 -7.15 -18.44
C ALA A 126 8.87 -5.93 -17.97
N GLY A 127 8.72 -4.78 -18.64
CA GLY A 127 9.31 -3.52 -18.22
C GLY A 127 8.84 -3.05 -16.84
N GLY A 128 7.53 -3.09 -16.57
CA GLY A 128 6.94 -2.75 -15.28
C GLY A 128 7.42 -3.67 -14.14
N LEU A 129 7.54 -4.96 -14.40
CA LEU A 129 8.05 -5.95 -13.45
C LEU A 129 9.54 -5.73 -13.13
N GLY A 130 10.34 -5.29 -14.11
CA GLY A 130 11.72 -4.86 -13.88
C GLY A 130 11.83 -3.68 -12.94
N GLN A 131 10.97 -2.67 -13.11
CA GLN A 131 10.88 -1.53 -12.19
C GLN A 131 10.42 -1.96 -10.79
N GLN A 132 9.40 -2.82 -10.70
CA GLN A 132 8.89 -3.35 -9.42
C GLN A 132 9.97 -4.09 -8.65
N ARG A 133 10.80 -4.90 -9.30
CA ARG A 133 11.96 -5.57 -8.69
C ARG A 133 12.96 -4.57 -8.12
N THR A 134 13.30 -3.54 -8.89
CA THR A 134 14.23 -2.48 -8.44
C THR A 134 13.68 -1.74 -7.21
N MET A 135 12.38 -1.42 -7.19
CA MET A 135 11.73 -0.81 -6.04
C MET A 135 11.70 -1.74 -4.82
N ALA A 136 11.45 -3.03 -5.00
CA ALA A 136 11.49 -4.01 -3.92
C ALA A 136 12.91 -4.13 -3.31
N ASP A 137 13.96 -4.14 -4.12
CA ASP A 137 15.35 -4.17 -3.65
C ASP A 137 15.72 -2.88 -2.89
N ALA A 138 15.30 -1.72 -3.38
CA ALA A 138 15.50 -0.44 -2.68
C ALA A 138 14.76 -0.41 -1.32
N ALA A 139 13.48 -0.82 -1.30
CA ALA A 139 12.67 -0.89 -0.08
C ALA A 139 13.26 -1.88 0.94
N ARG A 140 13.86 -2.99 0.48
CA ARG A 140 14.58 -3.94 1.34
C ARG A 140 15.81 -3.29 1.98
N GLY A 141 16.56 -2.50 1.21
CA GLY A 141 17.70 -1.74 1.72
C GLY A 141 17.29 -0.74 2.80
N GLU A 142 16.21 0.00 2.60
CA GLU A 142 15.66 0.93 3.60
C GLU A 142 15.11 0.20 4.84
N SER A 143 14.47 -0.95 4.66
CA SER A 143 14.01 -1.78 5.78
C SER A 143 15.17 -2.27 6.65
N ALA A 144 16.30 -2.66 6.06
CA ALA A 144 17.50 -3.05 6.80
C ALA A 144 18.06 -1.88 7.62
N LYS A 145 18.18 -0.68 7.04
CA LYS A 145 18.60 0.53 7.76
C LYS A 145 17.66 0.86 8.92
N ALA A 146 16.36 0.76 8.71
CA ALA A 146 15.36 1.01 9.75
C ALA A 146 15.45 -0.04 10.88
N ALA A 147 15.77 -1.29 10.57
CA ALA A 147 16.01 -2.35 11.57
C ALA A 147 17.26 -2.05 12.43
N ASP A 148 18.35 -1.61 11.82
CA ASP A 148 19.56 -1.17 12.54
C ASP A 148 19.27 0.03 13.45
N GLN A 149 18.45 0.97 13.01
CA GLN A 149 18.01 2.10 13.83
C GLN A 149 17.16 1.65 15.02
N ALA A 150 16.23 0.73 14.83
CA ALA A 150 15.41 0.17 15.91
C ALA A 150 16.28 -0.56 16.94
N GLU A 151 17.27 -1.33 16.52
CA GLU A 151 18.24 -1.97 17.42
C GLU A 151 19.10 -0.96 18.18
N SER A 152 19.57 0.10 17.51
CA SER A 152 20.28 1.20 18.16
C SER A 152 19.43 1.90 19.22
N LEU A 153 18.15 2.10 18.93
CA LEU A 153 17.18 2.70 19.86
C LEU A 153 16.94 1.80 21.08
N ARG A 154 16.85 0.48 20.88
CA ARG A 154 16.74 -0.51 21.95
C ARG A 154 17.94 -0.46 22.88
N VAL A 155 19.16 -0.43 22.33
CA VAL A 155 20.41 -0.34 23.15
C VAL A 155 20.45 0.98 23.92
N ARG A 156 20.06 2.10 23.32
CA ARG A 156 19.97 3.39 24.01
C ARG A 156 18.96 3.36 25.15
N ALA A 157 17.80 2.74 24.93
CA ALA A 157 16.79 2.57 25.96
C ALA A 157 17.34 1.76 27.14
N GLU A 158 18.09 0.67 26.90
CA GLU A 158 18.72 -0.11 27.97
C GLU A 158 19.74 0.73 28.78
N MET A 159 20.55 1.55 28.11
CA MET A 159 21.48 2.48 28.83
C MET A 159 20.70 3.52 29.65
N MET A 160 19.63 4.12 29.10
CA MET A 160 18.79 5.06 29.84
C MET A 160 18.13 4.42 31.06
N GLN A 161 17.76 3.14 31.01
CA GLN A 161 17.23 2.41 32.16
C GLN A 161 18.27 2.28 33.28
N VAL A 162 19.54 2.04 32.96
CA VAL A 162 20.61 2.01 33.93
C VAL A 162 20.80 3.39 34.58
N ASP A 163 20.77 4.45 33.78
CA ASP A 163 20.92 5.83 34.29
C ASP A 163 19.73 6.26 35.16
N ALA A 164 18.49 5.89 34.77
CA ALA A 164 17.30 6.12 35.57
C ALA A 164 17.42 5.46 36.96
N ARG A 165 17.85 4.20 37.02
CA ARG A 165 18.11 3.52 38.33
C ARG A 165 19.17 4.23 39.16
N ARG A 166 20.23 4.75 38.53
CA ARG A 166 21.28 5.53 39.24
C ARG A 166 20.72 6.83 39.81
N LEU A 167 19.85 7.52 39.05
CA LEU A 167 19.20 8.76 39.48
C LEU A 167 18.25 8.52 40.64
N VAL A 168 17.43 7.48 40.61
CA VAL A 168 16.56 7.07 41.73
C VAL A 168 17.41 6.86 42.99
N ALA A 169 18.47 6.07 42.91
CA ALA A 169 19.34 5.82 44.05
C ALA A 169 20.07 7.09 44.55
N ALA A 170 20.36 8.04 43.66
CA ALA A 170 20.92 9.34 44.05
C ALA A 170 19.91 10.23 44.78
N ALA A 171 18.65 10.27 44.27
CA ALA A 171 17.56 10.99 44.93
C ALA A 171 17.27 10.44 46.33
N GLU A 172 17.21 9.13 46.50
CA GLU A 172 17.03 8.47 47.79
C GLU A 172 18.14 8.83 48.77
N ARG A 173 19.42 8.74 48.36
CA ARG A 173 20.57 9.17 49.19
C ARG A 173 20.52 10.66 49.51
N GLY A 174 20.03 11.48 48.56
CA GLY A 174 19.80 12.91 48.80
C GLY A 174 18.78 13.14 49.90
N ARG A 175 17.63 12.48 49.84
CA ARG A 175 16.57 12.55 50.85
C ARG A 175 17.04 12.11 52.23
N GLU A 176 17.79 11.01 52.32
CA GLU A 176 18.38 10.59 53.60
C GLU A 176 19.31 11.66 54.21
N ARG A 177 20.10 12.35 53.37
CA ARG A 177 20.97 13.45 53.82
C ARG A 177 20.18 14.64 54.31
N VAL A 178 19.13 15.05 53.58
CA VAL A 178 18.23 16.15 53.94
C VAL A 178 17.49 15.80 55.24
N ALA A 179 17.01 14.59 55.41
CA ALA A 179 16.35 14.12 56.64
C ALA A 179 17.29 14.20 57.85
N ARG A 180 18.55 13.74 57.71
CA ARG A 180 19.57 13.85 58.78
C ARG A 180 19.91 15.30 59.08
N ALA A 181 20.04 16.19 58.08
CA ALA A 181 20.26 17.61 58.28
C ALA A 181 19.09 18.27 59.03
N SER A 182 17.86 17.94 58.66
CA SER A 182 16.64 18.42 59.35
C SER A 182 16.59 17.96 60.79
N GLN A 183 17.00 16.73 61.11
CA GLN A 183 17.07 16.23 62.47
C GLN A 183 18.14 17.00 63.30
N THR A 184 19.34 17.25 62.71
CA THR A 184 20.40 18.04 63.32
C THR A 184 19.93 19.47 63.59
N LEU A 185 19.24 20.10 62.62
CA LEU A 185 18.70 21.45 62.80
C LEU A 185 17.67 21.55 63.90
N ARG A 186 16.82 20.53 64.07
CA ARG A 186 15.85 20.48 65.21
C ARG A 186 16.61 20.43 66.54
N ALA A 187 17.67 19.59 66.66
CA ALA A 187 18.48 19.53 67.87
C ALA A 187 19.19 20.86 68.18
N VAL A 188 19.76 21.51 67.15
CA VAL A 188 20.35 22.86 67.31
C VAL A 188 19.31 23.88 67.69
N GLY A 189 18.06 23.84 67.12
CA GLY A 189 17.00 24.71 67.52
C GLY A 189 16.57 24.56 69.00
N GLU A 190 16.58 23.33 69.49
CA GLU A 190 16.31 23.04 70.91
C GLU A 190 17.40 23.60 71.78
N GLU A 191 18.67 23.45 71.39
CA GLU A 191 19.81 23.97 72.13
C GLU A 191 19.86 25.51 72.18
N VAL A 192 19.53 26.16 71.06
CA VAL A 192 19.37 27.63 70.97
C VAL A 192 18.28 28.12 71.88
N ARG A 193 17.14 27.45 71.99
CA ARG A 193 16.05 27.80 72.90
C ARG A 193 16.41 27.62 74.34
N ALA A 194 17.06 26.52 74.67
CA ALA A 194 17.60 26.26 76.04
C ALA A 194 18.61 27.32 76.49
N THR A 195 19.51 27.69 75.58
CA THR A 195 20.46 28.77 75.82
C THR A 195 19.78 30.12 75.96
N ALA A 196 18.80 30.44 75.16
CA ALA A 196 17.97 31.66 75.26
C ALA A 196 17.25 31.75 76.60
N ALA A 197 16.68 30.64 77.09
CA ALA A 197 16.06 30.59 78.41
C ALA A 197 17.06 30.84 79.54
N THR A 198 18.29 30.31 79.43
CA THR A 198 19.39 30.56 80.38
C THR A 198 19.83 32.03 80.41
N VAL A 199 19.95 32.63 79.22
CA VAL A 199 20.31 34.08 79.09
C VAL A 199 19.21 34.96 79.66
N LEU A 200 17.91 34.64 79.49
CA LEU A 200 16.81 35.33 80.16
C LEU A 200 16.88 35.17 81.70
N GLY A 201 17.21 33.97 82.15
CA GLY A 201 17.45 33.76 83.62
C GLY A 201 18.59 34.62 84.20
N LEU A 202 19.65 34.77 83.40
CA LEU A 202 20.81 35.66 83.81
C LEU A 202 20.35 37.14 83.82
N SER A 203 19.47 37.57 82.92
CA SER A 203 18.91 38.94 82.95
C SER A 203 18.16 39.22 84.24
N GLY A 204 17.32 38.31 84.73
CA GLY A 204 16.61 38.43 85.97
C GLY A 204 17.57 38.44 87.21
N MET A 205 18.63 37.64 87.17
CA MET A 205 19.63 37.61 88.19
C MET A 205 20.43 38.92 88.25
N SER A 206 20.86 39.44 87.09
CA SER A 206 21.57 40.72 86.98
C SER A 206 20.70 41.89 87.45
N GLU A 207 19.41 41.88 87.19
CA GLU A 207 18.52 42.89 87.76
C GLU A 207 18.44 42.89 89.26
N ARG A 208 18.35 41.69 89.84
CA ARG A 208 18.38 41.54 91.33
C ARG A 208 19.71 42.01 91.90
N ILE A 209 20.84 41.70 91.29
CA ILE A 209 22.19 42.16 91.76
C ILE A 209 22.26 43.68 91.64
N GLY A 210 21.75 44.29 90.58
CA GLY A 210 21.69 45.76 90.40
C GLY A 210 20.87 46.44 91.49
N VAL A 211 19.71 45.91 91.86
CA VAL A 211 18.89 46.42 92.95
C VAL A 211 19.66 46.27 94.28
N PHE A 212 20.36 45.16 94.48
CA PHE A 212 21.16 44.93 95.69
C PHE A 212 22.33 45.91 95.82
N ALA A 213 23.07 46.17 94.73
CA ALA A 213 24.16 47.16 94.68
C ALA A 213 23.63 48.57 94.93
N GLN A 214 22.51 49.00 94.35
CA GLN A 214 21.90 50.27 94.67
C GLN A 214 21.49 50.41 96.13
N THR A 215 21.02 49.29 96.72
CA THR A 215 20.60 49.27 98.12
C THR A 215 21.85 49.45 99.01
N ILE A 216 22.96 48.76 98.75
CA ILE A 216 24.24 48.92 99.45
C ILE A 216 24.68 50.36 99.31
N ALA A 217 24.76 50.98 98.15
CA ALA A 217 25.15 52.38 97.92
C ALA A 217 24.23 53.34 98.67
N ARG A 218 22.94 53.08 98.83
CA ARG A 218 22.03 53.86 99.66
C ARG A 218 22.32 53.73 101.18
N ILE A 219 22.52 52.47 101.66
CA ILE A 219 22.87 52.24 103.11
C ILE A 219 24.21 52.92 103.42
N ALA A 220 25.18 52.76 102.53
CA ALA A 220 26.49 53.41 102.70
C ALA A 220 26.40 54.95 102.80
N ARG A 221 25.54 55.57 101.98
CA ARG A 221 25.25 57.02 102.10
C ARG A 221 24.61 57.39 103.45
N GLN A 222 23.64 56.59 103.90
CA GLN A 222 22.97 56.81 105.19
C GLN A 222 23.99 56.66 106.37
N THR A 223 24.85 55.61 106.34
CA THR A 223 25.86 55.33 107.27
C THR A 223 26.91 56.43 107.26
N HIS A 224 27.32 56.94 106.14
CA HIS A 224 28.25 58.07 105.98
C HIS A 224 27.66 59.33 106.62
N LEU A 225 26.38 59.64 106.44
CA LEU A 225 25.72 60.79 107.05
C LEU A 225 25.58 60.59 108.53
N LEU A 226 25.28 59.34 109.03
CA LEU A 226 25.21 59.04 110.44
C LEU A 226 26.60 59.18 111.12
N ALA A 227 27.62 58.67 110.44
CA ALA A 227 28.99 58.80 110.90
C ALA A 227 29.51 60.26 110.95
N LEU A 228 29.11 61.02 109.88
CA LEU A 228 29.38 62.50 109.92
C LEU A 228 28.69 63.24 111.07
N ASN A 229 27.47 62.90 111.32
CA ASN A 229 26.70 63.49 112.44
C ASN A 229 27.34 63.08 113.80
N ALA A 230 27.83 61.79 113.94
CA ALA A 230 28.47 61.32 115.12
C ALA A 230 29.86 61.99 115.30
N ALA A 231 30.61 62.19 114.19
CA ALA A 231 31.90 62.92 114.22
C ALA A 231 31.72 64.41 114.65
N ILE A 232 30.63 65.06 114.22
CA ILE A 232 30.26 66.42 114.58
C ILE A 232 29.95 66.47 116.04
N GLU A 233 29.21 65.54 116.61
CA GLU A 233 28.79 65.51 118.00
C GLU A 233 29.97 65.13 118.96
N ALA A 234 30.84 64.23 118.49
CA ALA A 234 32.13 63.88 119.18
C ALA A 234 33.07 65.09 119.27
N ALA A 235 33.25 65.88 118.18
CA ALA A 235 34.02 67.14 118.18
C ALA A 235 33.36 68.19 119.13
N ARG A 236 32.07 68.16 119.37
CA ARG A 236 31.34 69.03 120.22
C ARG A 236 31.44 68.72 121.72
N ALA A 237 31.82 67.42 122.03
CA ALA A 237 32.05 66.94 123.35
C ALA A 237 33.51 67.20 123.87
N GLU A 238 34.31 67.91 123.08
CA GLU A 238 35.72 68.27 123.40
C GLU A 238 36.56 67.07 123.88
N GLU A 239 37.28 67.16 125.02
CA GLU A 239 38.10 66.06 125.53
C GLU A 239 37.39 64.74 125.80
N HIS A 240 36.11 64.75 126.04
CA HIS A 240 35.33 63.50 126.30
C HIS A 240 34.90 62.77 125.01
N GLY A 241 35.06 63.39 123.85
CA GLY A 241 34.67 62.85 122.59
C GLY A 241 35.75 62.30 121.69
N GLU A 242 37.06 62.40 122.01
CA GLU A 242 38.18 62.09 121.17
C GLU A 242 38.23 60.63 120.60
N GLY A 243 37.96 59.62 121.51
CA GLY A 243 37.83 58.24 121.10
C GLY A 243 36.59 57.92 120.19
N PHE A 244 35.47 58.63 120.38
CA PHE A 244 34.28 58.51 119.51
C PHE A 244 34.46 59.19 118.17
N ALA A 245 35.29 60.30 118.11
CA ALA A 245 35.57 61.00 116.85
C ALA A 245 36.39 60.09 115.93
N VAL A 246 37.43 59.36 116.41
CA VAL A 246 38.19 58.42 115.62
C VAL A 246 37.30 57.27 115.06
N VAL A 247 36.45 56.72 115.91
CA VAL A 247 35.49 55.66 115.42
C VAL A 247 34.53 56.17 114.35
N ALA A 248 34.00 57.40 114.58
CA ALA A 248 33.12 58.04 113.63
C ALA A 248 33.77 58.32 112.29
N ASP A 249 35.04 58.82 112.31
CA ASP A 249 35.76 59.01 111.08
C ASP A 249 36.14 57.68 110.37
N GLU A 250 36.43 56.62 111.11
CA GLU A 250 36.66 55.29 110.55
C GLU A 250 35.38 54.71 109.92
N VAL A 251 34.25 54.80 110.62
CA VAL A 251 32.95 54.41 110.10
C VAL A 251 32.60 55.23 108.83
N ARG A 252 32.94 56.52 108.88
CA ARG A 252 32.68 57.43 107.68
C ARG A 252 33.54 57.01 106.48
N ALA A 253 34.85 56.63 106.72
CA ALA A 253 35.72 56.14 105.67
C ALA A 253 35.23 54.83 105.08
N LEU A 254 34.91 53.87 105.96
CA LEU A 254 34.31 52.55 105.55
C LEU A 254 33.02 52.73 104.78
N ALA A 255 32.15 53.65 105.17
CA ALA A 255 30.89 53.93 104.45
C ALA A 255 31.17 54.58 103.11
N ALA A 256 32.17 55.44 102.96
CA ALA A 256 32.56 56.02 101.69
C ALA A 256 33.06 54.95 100.72
N GLU A 257 33.90 54.04 101.21
CA GLU A 257 34.45 52.89 100.44
C GLU A 257 33.36 51.92 100.06
N ALA A 258 32.45 51.54 100.97
CA ALA A 258 31.31 50.73 100.64
C ALA A 258 30.35 51.36 99.57
N GLY A 259 30.18 52.69 99.67
CA GLY A 259 29.41 53.43 98.69
C GLY A 259 30.08 53.50 97.32
N LYS A 260 31.43 53.55 97.28
CA LYS A 260 32.21 53.47 96.06
C LYS A 260 32.08 52.07 95.41
N SER A 261 32.31 51.03 96.20
CA SER A 261 32.19 49.64 95.77
C SER A 261 30.80 49.29 95.26
N GLY A 262 29.72 49.83 95.92
CA GLY A 262 28.35 49.66 95.47
C GLY A 262 28.07 50.28 94.12
N ARG A 263 28.70 51.45 93.82
CA ARG A 263 28.59 52.07 92.50
C ARG A 263 29.37 51.27 91.44
N GLU A 264 30.55 50.83 91.71
CA GLU A 264 31.37 50.01 90.78
C GLU A 264 30.68 48.71 90.46
N VAL A 265 30.07 48.05 91.44
CA VAL A 265 29.22 46.86 91.17
C VAL A 265 27.97 47.20 90.29
N ALA A 266 27.34 48.36 90.54
CA ALA A 266 26.22 48.78 89.70
C ALA A 266 26.63 49.06 88.24
N GLU A 267 27.82 49.62 88.01
CA GLU A 267 28.34 49.80 86.61
C GLU A 267 28.66 48.46 85.96
N LEU A 268 29.31 47.57 86.62
CA LEU A 268 29.58 46.20 86.11
C LEU A 268 28.31 45.45 85.81
N VAL A 269 27.25 45.59 86.61
CA VAL A 269 25.93 44.98 86.37
C VAL A 269 25.27 45.64 85.11
N SER A 270 25.46 46.95 84.88
CA SER A 270 24.93 47.64 83.68
C SER A 270 25.62 47.11 82.45
N GLU A 271 26.93 46.95 82.45
CA GLU A 271 27.69 46.34 81.32
C GLU A 271 27.33 44.88 81.13
N LEU A 272 27.10 44.09 82.16
CA LEU A 272 26.67 42.73 82.11
C LEU A 272 25.25 42.66 81.47
N ARG A 273 24.32 43.54 81.81
CA ARG A 273 22.98 43.64 81.16
C ARG A 273 23.12 43.93 79.69
N ALA A 274 23.94 44.87 79.31
CA ALA A 274 24.14 45.14 77.87
C ALA A 274 24.63 43.90 77.06
N GLY A 275 25.55 43.13 77.73
CA GLY A 275 26.04 41.85 77.18
C GLY A 275 24.92 40.80 77.09
N ILE A 276 24.07 40.67 78.11
CA ILE A 276 22.93 39.74 78.13
C ILE A 276 21.91 40.09 77.04
N ASP A 277 21.58 41.38 76.84
CA ASP A 277 20.67 41.84 75.81
C ASP A 277 21.25 41.56 74.44
N ALA A 278 22.53 41.74 74.21
CA ALA A 278 23.17 41.37 72.95
C ALA A 278 23.13 39.85 72.71
N ALA A 279 23.39 39.03 73.73
CA ALA A 279 23.27 37.59 73.64
C ALA A 279 21.81 37.15 73.35
N ALA A 280 20.78 37.76 73.98
CA ALA A 280 19.37 37.45 73.73
C ALA A 280 19.00 37.75 72.29
N ARG A 281 19.43 38.93 71.75
CA ARG A 281 19.18 39.24 70.29
C ARG A 281 19.90 38.24 69.38
N ALA A 282 21.10 37.82 69.72
CA ALA A 282 21.84 36.82 68.94
C ALA A 282 21.10 35.44 68.92
N MET A 283 20.55 35.04 70.10
CA MET A 283 19.72 33.80 70.16
C MET A 283 18.46 33.89 69.36
N GLN A 284 17.75 34.99 69.42
CA GLN A 284 16.54 35.22 68.58
C GLN A 284 16.89 35.17 67.09
N SER A 285 17.95 35.78 66.63
CA SER A 285 18.45 35.69 65.25
C SER A 285 18.85 34.26 64.91
N GLY A 286 19.45 33.54 65.83
CA GLY A 286 19.82 32.12 65.64
C GLY A 286 18.58 31.25 65.49
N GLU A 287 17.53 31.43 66.28
CA GLU A 287 16.27 30.70 66.15
C GLU A 287 15.58 30.95 64.80
N ALA A 288 15.54 32.23 64.34
CA ALA A 288 15.00 32.57 63.02
C ALA A 288 15.76 31.86 61.89
N LYS A 289 17.12 31.89 61.93
CA LYS A 289 17.97 31.20 60.94
C LYS A 289 17.74 29.70 60.95
N VAL A 290 17.62 29.08 62.11
CA VAL A 290 17.33 27.61 62.23
C VAL A 290 15.99 27.29 61.58
N ARG A 291 14.98 28.15 61.75
CA ARG A 291 13.70 27.97 61.10
C ARG A 291 13.78 28.10 59.59
N ASP A 292 14.41 29.17 59.08
CA ASP A 292 14.62 29.39 57.63
C ASP A 292 15.36 28.23 56.97
N ILE A 293 16.41 27.71 57.62
CA ILE A 293 17.13 26.53 57.07
C ILE A 293 16.27 25.27 57.12
N GLY A 294 15.39 25.15 58.14
CA GLY A 294 14.38 24.08 58.23
C GLY A 294 13.40 24.09 57.05
N ASP A 295 12.93 25.27 56.65
CA ASP A 295 12.05 25.45 55.51
C ASP A 295 12.74 25.11 54.20
N VAL A 296 13.96 25.58 53.98
CA VAL A 296 14.80 25.20 52.83
C VAL A 296 15.05 23.68 52.76
N ALA A 297 15.27 23.05 53.90
CA ALA A 297 15.44 21.59 53.93
C ALA A 297 14.14 20.84 53.54
N ALA A 298 12.98 21.34 53.93
CA ALA A 298 11.69 20.78 53.54
C ALA A 298 11.44 20.95 52.03
N GLU A 299 11.75 22.13 51.47
CA GLU A 299 11.68 22.37 50.02
C GLU A 299 12.62 21.43 49.23
N ALA A 300 13.85 21.23 49.72
CA ALA A 300 14.82 20.29 49.13
C ALA A 300 14.32 18.84 49.18
N ASP A 301 13.66 18.39 50.23
CA ASP A 301 13.03 17.05 50.28
C ASP A 301 11.90 16.91 49.28
N GLY A 302 11.06 17.94 49.13
CA GLY A 302 9.99 17.98 48.12
C GLY A 302 10.53 17.86 46.69
N ALA A 303 11.56 18.66 46.36
CA ALA A 303 12.22 18.61 45.04
C ALA A 303 12.85 17.23 44.73
N LEU A 304 13.47 16.58 45.73
CA LEU A 304 14.01 15.23 45.60
C LEU A 304 12.91 14.16 45.45
N GLN A 305 11.75 14.36 46.05
CA GLN A 305 10.57 13.50 45.84
C GLN A 305 10.01 13.62 44.40
N GLU A 306 9.84 14.86 43.90
CA GLU A 306 9.42 15.10 42.51
C GLU A 306 10.41 14.49 41.51
N LEU A 307 11.72 14.61 41.77
CA LEU A 307 12.76 14.00 40.97
C LEU A 307 12.63 12.47 40.95
N HIS A 308 12.39 11.85 42.10
CA HIS A 308 12.19 10.41 42.22
C HIS A 308 11.01 9.94 41.37
N GLU A 309 9.85 10.60 41.47
CA GLU A 309 8.64 10.28 40.71
C GLU A 309 8.85 10.50 39.21
N GLY A 310 9.46 11.62 38.80
CA GLY A 310 9.79 11.92 37.41
C GLY A 310 10.70 10.87 36.76
N VAL A 311 11.69 10.39 37.51
CA VAL A 311 12.62 9.35 37.02
C VAL A 311 11.94 7.99 36.95
N GLN A 312 11.00 7.65 37.80
CA GLN A 312 10.17 6.44 37.66
C GLN A 312 9.39 6.47 36.38
N LEU A 313 8.69 7.59 36.06
CA LEU A 313 7.97 7.77 34.81
C LEU A 313 8.87 7.63 33.57
N ILE A 314 10.07 8.19 33.62
CA ILE A 314 11.10 8.00 32.56
C ILE A 314 11.43 6.52 32.41
N GLY A 315 11.59 5.78 33.52
CA GLY A 315 11.86 4.34 33.51
C GLY A 315 10.77 3.55 32.76
N ASP A 316 9.51 3.87 33.02
CA ASP A 316 8.38 3.24 32.31
C ASP A 316 8.36 3.57 30.82
N LEU A 317 8.61 4.83 30.46
CA LEU A 317 8.68 5.27 29.06
C LEU A 317 9.85 4.58 28.32
N VAL A 318 10.98 4.40 28.97
CA VAL A 318 12.15 3.71 28.43
C VAL A 318 11.85 2.24 28.19
N ASN A 319 11.14 1.57 29.10
CA ASN A 319 10.71 0.18 28.93
C ASN A 319 9.75 0.04 27.72
N ALA A 320 8.77 0.95 27.62
CA ALA A 320 7.87 0.99 26.47
C ALA A 320 8.62 1.22 25.14
N THR A 321 9.60 2.12 25.14
CA THR A 321 10.46 2.39 23.97
C THR A 321 11.25 1.18 23.55
N ALA A 322 11.83 0.43 24.48
CA ALA A 322 12.57 -0.80 24.20
C ALA A 322 11.67 -1.89 23.60
N GLU A 323 10.43 -2.03 24.10
CA GLU A 323 9.44 -2.99 23.60
C GLU A 323 8.99 -2.62 22.17
N VAL A 324 8.67 -1.35 21.93
CA VAL A 324 8.30 -0.84 20.59
C VAL A 324 9.45 -1.07 19.60
N SER A 325 10.69 -0.77 20.00
CA SER A 325 11.87 -0.96 19.13
C SER A 325 12.08 -2.42 18.76
N ARG A 326 11.88 -3.35 19.71
CA ARG A 326 11.95 -4.81 19.45
C ARG A 326 10.87 -5.25 18.46
N SER A 327 9.62 -4.83 18.68
CA SER A 327 8.51 -5.11 17.78
C SER A 327 8.73 -4.53 16.38
N GLN A 328 9.29 -3.32 16.29
CA GLN A 328 9.63 -2.69 15.02
C GLN A 328 10.70 -3.46 14.26
N ALA A 329 11.78 -3.89 14.92
CA ALA A 329 12.83 -4.70 14.30
C ALA A 329 12.27 -6.01 13.74
N GLN A 330 11.38 -6.68 14.46
CA GLN A 330 10.72 -7.90 14.00
C GLN A 330 9.86 -7.65 12.76
N ARG A 331 9.02 -6.61 12.78
CA ARG A 331 8.16 -6.26 11.61
C ARG A 331 8.99 -5.90 10.38
N LEU A 332 10.12 -5.23 10.56
CA LEU A 332 11.03 -4.90 9.47
C LEU A 332 11.70 -6.14 8.87
N ALA A 333 12.00 -7.15 9.68
CA ALA A 333 12.49 -8.45 9.19
C ALA A 333 11.42 -9.18 8.37
N GLU A 334 10.17 -9.20 8.83
CA GLU A 334 9.02 -9.76 8.08
C GLU A 334 8.78 -9.00 6.76
N LEU A 335 8.88 -7.66 6.78
CA LEU A 335 8.78 -6.83 5.58
C LEU A 335 9.90 -7.15 4.59
N ALA A 336 11.14 -7.29 5.04
CA ALA A 336 12.27 -7.66 4.18
C ALA A 336 12.05 -9.02 3.49
N GLN A 337 11.48 -9.99 4.20
CA GLN A 337 11.11 -11.29 3.65
C GLN A 337 10.01 -11.15 2.58
N SER A 338 8.97 -10.35 2.86
CA SER A 338 7.89 -10.09 1.90
C SER A 338 8.39 -9.40 0.63
N LEU A 339 9.30 -8.43 0.75
CA LEU A 339 9.93 -7.76 -0.38
C LEU A 339 10.79 -8.72 -1.22
N GLN A 340 11.45 -9.68 -0.59
CA GLN A 340 12.17 -10.74 -1.30
C GLN A 340 11.22 -11.63 -2.11
N GLN A 341 10.05 -11.96 -1.57
CA GLN A 341 9.01 -12.69 -2.31
C GLN A 341 8.48 -11.87 -3.49
N VAL A 342 8.23 -10.57 -3.30
CA VAL A 342 7.81 -9.66 -4.39
C VAL A 342 8.86 -9.65 -5.50
N ALA A 343 10.14 -9.53 -5.18
CA ALA A 343 11.22 -9.56 -6.17
C ALA A 343 11.27 -10.88 -6.94
N ALA A 344 11.09 -12.01 -6.25
CA ALA A 344 11.06 -13.34 -6.86
C ALA A 344 9.85 -13.52 -7.80
N ILE A 345 8.65 -13.11 -7.36
CA ILE A 345 7.41 -13.14 -8.16
C ILE A 345 7.57 -12.23 -9.40
N SER A 346 8.11 -11.03 -9.22
CA SER A 346 8.35 -10.10 -10.34
C SER A 346 9.28 -10.71 -11.39
N SER A 347 10.34 -11.40 -10.96
CA SER A 347 11.27 -12.10 -11.87
C SER A 347 10.58 -13.23 -12.63
N ALA A 348 9.81 -14.07 -11.96
CA ALA A 348 9.06 -15.18 -12.58
C ALA A 348 7.98 -14.65 -13.55
N SER A 349 7.26 -13.59 -13.16
CA SER A 349 6.25 -12.97 -14.01
C SER A 349 6.87 -12.29 -15.25
N SER A 350 8.05 -11.66 -15.11
CA SER A 350 8.79 -11.11 -16.26
C SER A 350 9.15 -12.19 -17.26
N GLN A 351 9.65 -13.34 -16.78
CA GLN A 351 9.95 -14.48 -17.65
C GLN A 351 8.69 -15.03 -18.35
N SER A 352 7.55 -15.03 -17.66
CA SER A 352 6.27 -15.42 -18.25
C SER A 352 5.80 -14.44 -19.32
N ALA A 353 6.00 -13.14 -19.10
CA ALA A 353 5.71 -12.09 -20.08
C ALA A 353 6.58 -12.21 -21.32
N ASP A 354 7.88 -12.47 -21.15
CA ASP A 354 8.80 -12.74 -22.27
C ASP A 354 8.35 -13.97 -23.08
N GLY A 355 7.92 -15.04 -22.39
CA GLY A 355 7.33 -16.22 -23.01
C GLY A 355 6.06 -15.94 -23.78
N ALA A 356 5.16 -15.10 -23.25
CA ALA A 356 3.94 -14.67 -23.94
C ALA A 356 4.25 -13.86 -25.20
N ALA A 357 5.19 -12.92 -25.13
CA ALA A 357 5.63 -12.15 -26.28
C ALA A 357 6.22 -13.06 -27.39
N ALA A 358 7.05 -14.04 -27.02
CA ALA A 358 7.61 -15.01 -27.97
C ALA A 358 6.51 -15.90 -28.61
N ALA A 359 5.53 -16.36 -27.82
CA ALA A 359 4.39 -17.13 -28.32
C ALA A 359 3.52 -16.30 -29.29
N SER A 360 3.27 -15.03 -28.97
CA SER A 360 2.56 -14.10 -29.86
C SER A 360 3.32 -13.88 -31.18
N GLY A 361 4.64 -13.76 -31.13
CA GLY A 361 5.46 -13.68 -32.33
C GLY A 361 5.35 -14.92 -33.23
N ALA A 362 5.34 -16.12 -32.64
CA ALA A 362 5.11 -17.37 -33.38
C ALA A 362 3.69 -17.45 -33.96
N GLN A 363 2.70 -16.94 -33.24
CA GLN A 363 1.31 -16.86 -33.68
C GLN A 363 1.16 -15.91 -34.89
N ILE A 364 1.79 -14.73 -34.86
CA ILE A 364 1.85 -13.78 -35.96
C ILE A 364 2.40 -14.45 -37.23
N ALA A 365 3.50 -15.20 -37.14
CA ALA A 365 4.05 -15.95 -38.25
C ALA A 365 3.02 -16.97 -38.80
N SER A 366 2.35 -17.72 -37.91
CA SER A 366 1.31 -18.68 -38.32
C SER A 366 0.11 -18.03 -38.99
N MET A 367 -0.31 -16.83 -38.55
CA MET A 367 -1.38 -16.08 -39.21
C MET A 367 -1.00 -15.60 -40.61
N SER A 368 0.28 -15.21 -40.79
CA SER A 368 0.80 -14.88 -42.12
C SER A 368 0.71 -16.08 -43.07
N ASP A 369 1.10 -17.28 -42.60
CA ASP A 369 0.99 -18.51 -43.39
C ASP A 369 -0.46 -18.90 -43.72
N LEU A 370 -1.38 -18.70 -42.75
CA LEU A 370 -2.81 -18.91 -42.95
C LEU A 370 -3.38 -17.95 -43.99
N THR A 371 -3.00 -16.68 -43.95
CA THR A 371 -3.43 -15.68 -44.94
C THR A 371 -2.95 -16.08 -46.35
N ALA A 372 -1.70 -16.51 -46.48
CA ALA A 372 -1.16 -17.01 -47.75
C ALA A 372 -1.91 -18.26 -48.26
N THR A 373 -2.21 -19.20 -47.37
CA THR A 373 -3.01 -20.41 -47.67
C THR A 373 -4.44 -20.06 -48.09
N SER A 374 -5.07 -19.11 -47.43
CA SER A 374 -6.41 -18.62 -47.77
C SER A 374 -6.42 -18.01 -49.18
N GLN A 375 -5.42 -17.21 -49.53
CA GLN A 375 -5.27 -16.67 -50.89
C GLN A 375 -5.11 -17.77 -51.93
N GLN A 376 -4.34 -18.84 -51.64
CA GLN A 376 -4.19 -20.00 -52.51
C GLN A 376 -5.51 -20.75 -52.72
N LEU A 377 -6.32 -20.93 -51.64
CA LEU A 377 -7.64 -21.55 -51.71
C LEU A 377 -8.59 -20.73 -52.58
N ALA A 378 -8.64 -19.40 -52.38
CA ALA A 378 -9.44 -18.50 -53.21
C ALA A 378 -9.04 -18.61 -54.70
N GLN A 379 -7.76 -18.63 -54.99
CA GLN A 379 -7.26 -18.83 -56.37
C GLN A 379 -7.60 -20.22 -56.93
N LEU A 380 -7.61 -21.26 -56.14
CA LEU A 380 -8.00 -22.62 -56.56
C LEU A 380 -9.51 -22.65 -56.88
N ALA A 381 -10.34 -22.07 -56.02
CA ALA A 381 -11.77 -21.94 -56.24
C ALA A 381 -12.07 -21.20 -57.57
N GLU A 382 -11.37 -20.10 -57.81
CA GLU A 382 -11.56 -19.34 -59.06
C GLU A 382 -11.09 -20.14 -60.29
N ARG A 383 -9.97 -20.90 -60.19
CA ARG A 383 -9.58 -21.81 -61.28
C ARG A 383 -10.58 -22.92 -61.52
N LEU A 384 -11.18 -23.49 -60.48
CA LEU A 384 -12.28 -24.46 -60.62
C LEU A 384 -13.49 -23.84 -61.35
N ARG A 385 -13.92 -22.65 -60.93
CA ARG A 385 -15.00 -21.87 -61.59
C ARG A 385 -14.67 -21.63 -63.06
N ALA A 386 -13.49 -21.16 -63.38
CA ALA A 386 -13.05 -20.92 -64.75
C ALA A 386 -13.04 -22.21 -65.57
N GLY A 387 -12.59 -23.33 -64.98
CA GLY A 387 -12.53 -24.65 -65.65
C GLY A 387 -13.92 -25.19 -66.00
N ILE A 388 -14.93 -24.93 -65.15
CA ILE A 388 -16.32 -25.38 -65.41
C ILE A 388 -17.19 -24.32 -66.09
N ALA A 389 -16.76 -23.08 -66.21
CA ALA A 389 -17.53 -21.97 -66.81
C ALA A 389 -17.90 -22.23 -68.28
N ARG A 390 -17.14 -23.07 -68.99
CA ARG A 390 -17.45 -23.51 -70.36
C ARG A 390 -18.71 -24.41 -70.46
N PHE A 391 -19.13 -25.03 -69.31
CA PHE A 391 -20.31 -25.92 -69.30
C PHE A 391 -21.52 -25.14 -68.83
N SER A 392 -22.56 -25.07 -69.71
CA SER A 392 -23.82 -24.43 -69.39
C SER A 392 -24.89 -25.48 -69.03
N VAL A 393 -25.33 -25.46 -67.79
CA VAL A 393 -26.38 -26.35 -67.26
C VAL A 393 -27.79 -25.74 -67.41
N LEU A 394 -27.90 -24.44 -67.71
CA LEU A 394 -29.16 -23.73 -67.90
C LEU A 394 -29.61 -23.77 -69.36
N ARG A 395 -30.92 -23.98 -69.61
CA ARG A 395 -31.50 -23.85 -70.94
C ARG A 395 -31.34 -22.43 -71.49
N ARG A 396 -30.99 -22.30 -72.74
CA ARG A 396 -30.70 -21.02 -73.40
C ARG A 396 -31.89 -20.02 -73.32
N ASP A 397 -33.09 -20.48 -72.99
CA ASP A 397 -34.31 -19.65 -72.88
C ASP A 397 -34.44 -18.97 -71.48
N GLN A 398 -33.61 -19.31 -70.47
CA GLN A 398 -33.67 -18.74 -69.15
C GLN A 398 -32.56 -17.71 -68.87
N THR A 399 -31.69 -17.43 -69.83
CA THR A 399 -30.55 -16.50 -69.68
C THR A 399 -30.91 -15.02 -69.91
N THR A 400 -32.22 -14.67 -70.07
CA THR A 400 -32.58 -13.29 -70.50
C THR A 400 -33.15 -12.42 -69.37
N GLU A 401 -33.16 -12.82 -68.09
CA GLU A 401 -33.63 -11.93 -66.98
C GLU A 401 -32.82 -11.98 -65.69
N TYR A 402 -31.52 -11.74 -65.77
CA TYR A 402 -30.83 -11.31 -64.53
C TYR A 402 -30.28 -9.91 -64.75
N ARG A 403 -31.15 -8.91 -64.54
CA ARG A 403 -30.76 -7.50 -64.46
C ARG A 403 -30.17 -7.27 -63.05
N VAL A 404 -28.87 -7.08 -62.97
CA VAL A 404 -28.18 -6.66 -61.72
C VAL A 404 -28.85 -5.37 -61.22
N PRO A 405 -29.35 -5.31 -59.96
CA PRO A 405 -29.87 -4.05 -59.44
C PRO A 405 -28.71 -3.04 -59.29
N PRO A 406 -28.97 -1.75 -59.55
CA PRO A 406 -27.92 -0.73 -59.39
C PRO A 406 -27.44 -0.65 -57.92
N PRO A 407 -26.16 -0.30 -57.69
CA PRO A 407 -25.63 -0.18 -56.36
C PRO A 407 -26.40 0.87 -55.55
N ALA A 408 -26.75 0.52 -54.31
CA ALA A 408 -27.43 1.40 -53.39
C ALA A 408 -26.57 2.66 -53.14
N GLN A 409 -27.17 3.84 -53.37
CA GLN A 409 -26.54 5.12 -53.04
C GLN A 409 -26.33 5.21 -51.50
N PRO A 410 -25.19 5.71 -51.02
CA PRO A 410 -25.00 5.94 -49.62
C PRO A 410 -25.98 7.00 -49.13
N GLN A 411 -26.81 6.64 -48.14
CA GLN A 411 -27.61 7.60 -47.40
C GLN A 411 -26.63 8.51 -46.62
N ALA A 412 -26.72 9.81 -46.91
CA ALA A 412 -26.08 10.83 -46.08
C ALA A 412 -26.68 10.78 -44.68
N ALA A 413 -25.81 10.60 -43.70
CA ALA A 413 -26.19 10.79 -42.31
C ALA A 413 -26.25 12.29 -42.01
N ASP A 414 -27.40 12.73 -41.51
CA ASP A 414 -27.57 13.98 -40.75
C ASP A 414 -27.08 13.82 -39.30
#